data_0a733b18723c0ae33fb7e0cf95f90151
#
_entry.id   0a733b18723c0ae33fb7e0cf95f90151
#
_cell.length_a   1.000
_cell.length_b   1.000
_cell.length_c   1.000
_cell.angle_alpha   90.00
_cell.angle_beta   90.00
_cell.angle_gamma   90.00
#
_symmetry.space_group_name_H-M   'P 1'
#
loop_
_entity.id
_entity.type
_entity.pdbx_description
1 polymer ?
#
loop_
_entity_poly.entity_id
_entity_poly.type
_entity_poly.pdbx_seq_one_letter_code
_entity_poly.pdbx_strand_id
1 'polypeptide(L)'
;MLDSISLRDVSTHADHHFRPGQAAAAATVGRDWCDVDAGCVDDAGFTEILEELDTGVMVCDQEGRLKFANNAARSELRRGRLLAVQPSGLLQLSEGAQAAQAKWRSALHAATVTRHRQMLALSDGHERLMVSVMPLGQSSAWALVMLGRRQLAPQLAVEMLGGLYELTSAEQRVLVGLLAGDRVEAIAGQRGVMLSTLRTQVNSLREKLGASRLEDLVRLAACLPPMSSVLRSPPL
;
A
#
# COMPACT_ATOMS: atom_id res chain seq x y z
N MET A 1 8.52 -25.18 -0.28
CA MET A 1 9.87 -24.93 0.26
C MET A 1 10.37 -23.66 -0.44
N LEU A 2 10.13 -22.50 0.14
CA LEU A 2 10.71 -21.25 -0.32
C LEU A 2 11.22 -20.57 0.94
N ASP A 3 12.55 -20.65 1.08
CA ASP A 3 13.30 -20.17 2.22
C ASP A 3 13.20 -18.65 2.40
N SER A 4 13.28 -18.29 3.66
CA SER A 4 13.33 -16.91 4.14
C SER A 4 14.52 -16.19 3.50
N ILE A 5 14.29 -15.26 2.60
CA ILE A 5 15.33 -14.36 2.11
C ILE A 5 15.65 -13.38 3.24
N SER A 6 16.76 -13.64 3.93
CA SER A 6 17.36 -12.72 4.87
C SER A 6 18.05 -11.61 4.09
N LEU A 7 17.67 -10.36 4.32
CA LEU A 7 18.27 -9.15 3.72
C LEU A 7 19.70 -8.85 4.23
N ARG A 8 20.51 -9.88 4.52
CA ARG A 8 21.90 -9.69 4.98
C ARG A 8 22.97 -9.74 3.89
N ASP A 9 22.62 -10.08 2.63
CA ASP A 9 23.63 -10.32 1.57
C ASP A 9 23.57 -9.32 0.40
N VAL A 10 23.26 -8.05 0.66
CA VAL A 10 23.51 -7.00 -0.33
C VAL A 10 24.44 -5.95 0.29
N SER A 11 25.67 -6.36 0.57
CA SER A 11 26.76 -5.43 0.87
C SER A 11 28.09 -6.09 0.54
N THR A 12 28.44 -6.10 -0.73
CA THR A 12 29.84 -6.16 -1.19
C THR A 12 29.87 -5.84 -2.68
N HIS A 13 30.26 -4.62 -3.00
CA HIS A 13 31.15 -4.17 -4.06
C HIS A 13 30.84 -2.73 -4.45
N ALA A 14 31.50 -1.80 -3.76
CA ALA A 14 31.96 -0.54 -4.36
C ALA A 14 33.03 0.05 -3.43
N ASP A 15 34.31 -0.36 -3.66
CA ASP A 15 35.47 0.38 -3.19
C ASP A 15 35.46 1.75 -3.86
N HIS A 16 35.08 2.77 -3.14
CA HIS A 16 35.49 4.15 -3.41
C HIS A 16 36.12 4.75 -2.15
N HIS A 17 37.40 4.98 -2.24
CA HIS A 17 38.23 5.70 -1.28
C HIS A 17 37.52 6.97 -0.76
N PHE A 18 37.04 6.92 0.46
CA PHE A 18 36.56 8.08 1.19
C PHE A 18 37.67 8.63 2.05
N ARG A 19 38.19 9.81 1.70
CA ARG A 19 39.12 10.59 2.53
C ARG A 19 38.40 11.14 3.76
N PRO A 20 38.95 10.98 4.98
CA PRO A 20 38.37 11.59 6.19
C PRO A 20 38.78 13.05 6.26
N GLY A 21 37.86 13.96 6.05
CA GLY A 21 38.15 15.39 6.22
C GLY A 21 37.05 16.28 5.66
N GLN A 22 35.83 16.20 6.27
CA GLN A 22 34.84 17.27 6.32
C GLN A 22 33.57 16.74 7.00
N ALA A 23 33.69 16.45 8.28
CA ALA A 23 32.55 16.19 9.14
C ALA A 23 32.13 17.49 9.81
N ALA A 24 31.40 18.36 9.10
CA ALA A 24 30.68 19.48 9.69
C ALA A 24 29.77 20.12 8.63
N ALA A 25 28.67 19.47 8.25
CA ALA A 25 27.51 20.10 7.60
C ALA A 25 26.37 19.08 7.33
N ALA A 26 26.16 18.07 8.18
CA ALA A 26 25.08 17.10 8.01
C ALA A 26 24.07 17.10 9.17
N ALA A 27 23.95 18.23 9.88
CA ALA A 27 23.09 18.31 11.06
C ALA A 27 22.00 19.40 10.97
N THR A 28 21.58 19.84 9.78
CA THR A 28 20.60 20.93 9.69
C THR A 28 19.56 20.77 8.58
N VAL A 29 19.27 19.57 8.14
CA VAL A 29 18.18 19.33 7.15
C VAL A 29 16.87 18.88 7.82
N GLY A 30 16.79 18.84 9.13
CA GLY A 30 15.65 18.30 9.87
C GLY A 30 14.72 19.29 10.55
N ARG A 31 14.88 20.62 10.40
CA ARG A 31 14.07 21.58 11.15
C ARG A 31 13.36 22.66 10.34
N ASP A 32 13.67 22.84 9.07
CA ASP A 32 13.16 23.99 8.30
C ASP A 32 11.76 23.75 7.67
N TRP A 33 11.15 22.59 7.86
CA TRP A 33 9.79 22.32 7.40
C TRP A 33 8.71 22.75 8.41
N CYS A 34 9.10 23.09 9.65
CA CYS A 34 8.17 23.54 10.68
C CYS A 34 8.02 25.08 10.76
N ASP A 35 8.81 25.83 10.00
CA ASP A 35 8.77 27.31 9.99
C ASP A 35 7.88 27.89 8.89
N VAL A 36 7.08 27.07 8.22
CA VAL A 36 5.96 27.59 7.46
C VAL A 36 4.88 27.96 8.49
N ASP A 37 4.48 29.23 8.55
CA ASP A 37 3.34 29.77 9.33
C ASP A 37 1.97 29.14 8.96
N ALA A 38 1.96 27.88 8.53
CA ALA A 38 0.78 27.07 8.39
C ALA A 38 0.51 26.42 9.75
N GLY A 39 -0.59 26.78 10.37
CA GLY A 39 -1.02 26.26 11.66
C GLY A 39 -0.74 24.77 11.77
N CYS A 40 -0.06 24.37 12.84
CA CYS A 40 0.33 22.99 13.08
C CYS A 40 -0.92 22.09 12.93
N VAL A 41 -0.84 21.10 12.04
CA VAL A 41 -1.92 20.12 11.90
C VAL A 41 -2.05 19.43 13.26
N ASP A 42 -3.21 19.54 13.89
CA ASP A 42 -3.50 18.93 15.19
C ASP A 42 -3.67 17.40 15.04
N ASP A 43 -3.83 16.70 16.15
CA ASP A 43 -4.00 15.25 16.17
C ASP A 43 -5.22 14.80 15.33
N ALA A 44 -6.27 15.62 15.25
CA ALA A 44 -7.44 15.37 14.42
C ALA A 44 -7.08 15.43 12.94
N GLY A 45 -6.34 16.45 12.51
CA GLY A 45 -5.87 16.59 11.14
C GLY A 45 -4.90 15.50 10.72
N PHE A 46 -4.00 15.05 11.60
CA PHE A 46 -3.16 13.87 11.31
C PHE A 46 -3.99 12.61 11.10
N THR A 47 -5.03 12.42 11.90
CA THR A 47 -5.95 11.29 11.73
C THR A 47 -6.66 11.38 10.37
N GLU A 48 -7.12 12.56 9.98
CA GLU A 48 -7.75 12.78 8.67
C GLU A 48 -6.82 12.46 7.50
N ILE A 49 -5.55 12.88 7.57
CA ILE A 49 -4.54 12.53 6.56
C ILE A 49 -4.40 11.02 6.42
N LEU A 50 -4.33 10.28 7.52
CA LEU A 50 -4.24 8.82 7.49
C LEU A 50 -5.50 8.17 6.91
N GLU A 51 -6.69 8.76 7.14
CA GLU A 51 -7.95 8.26 6.60
C GLU A 51 -8.04 8.38 5.07
N GLU A 52 -7.35 9.34 4.47
CA GLU A 52 -7.31 9.55 3.01
C GLU A 52 -6.35 8.59 2.29
N LEU A 53 -5.55 7.80 3.01
CA LEU A 53 -4.67 6.82 2.39
C LEU A 53 -5.45 5.58 1.94
N ASP A 54 -5.21 5.10 0.71
CA ASP A 54 -5.72 3.82 0.18
C ASP A 54 -4.95 2.60 0.72
N THR A 55 -3.86 2.86 1.42
CA THR A 55 -3.05 1.85 2.10
C THR A 55 -3.56 1.65 3.52
N GLY A 56 -3.84 0.40 3.90
CA GLY A 56 -4.27 0.09 5.27
C GLY A 56 -3.14 0.35 6.26
N VAL A 57 -3.43 1.22 7.25
CA VAL A 57 -2.51 1.60 8.32
C VAL A 57 -3.15 1.27 9.65
N MET A 58 -2.42 0.52 10.49
CA MET A 58 -2.86 0.14 11.84
C MET A 58 -1.73 0.37 12.84
N VAL A 59 -2.09 0.62 14.08
CA VAL A 59 -1.16 0.66 15.21
C VAL A 59 -1.62 -0.35 16.24
N CYS A 60 -0.69 -1.19 16.70
CA CYS A 60 -0.91 -2.21 17.73
C CYS A 60 0.10 -2.03 18.87
N ASP A 61 -0.30 -2.43 20.10
CA ASP A 61 0.63 -2.60 21.21
C ASP A 61 1.41 -3.94 21.09
N GLN A 62 2.27 -4.22 22.07
CA GLN A 62 3.10 -5.43 22.09
C GLN A 62 2.27 -6.73 22.24
N GLU A 63 1.07 -6.66 22.80
CA GLU A 63 0.13 -7.78 22.89
C GLU A 63 -0.63 -7.99 21.59
N GLY A 64 -0.52 -7.07 20.63
CA GLY A 64 -1.24 -7.08 19.35
C GLY A 64 -2.65 -6.48 19.46
N ARG A 65 -2.96 -5.71 20.50
CA ARG A 65 -4.23 -4.99 20.59
C ARG A 65 -4.22 -3.79 19.66
N LEU A 66 -5.28 -3.68 18.87
CA LEU A 66 -5.45 -2.58 17.93
C LEU A 66 -5.72 -1.27 18.69
N LYS A 67 -4.92 -0.25 18.40
CA LYS A 67 -5.05 1.12 18.94
C LYS A 67 -5.60 2.08 17.91
N PHE A 68 -5.24 1.86 16.64
CA PHE A 68 -5.69 2.68 15.51
C PHE A 68 -5.81 1.82 14.26
N ALA A 69 -6.76 2.16 13.40
CA ALA A 69 -6.88 1.64 12.04
C ALA A 69 -7.53 2.72 11.17
N ASN A 70 -6.93 3.04 10.02
CA ASN A 70 -7.53 3.94 9.05
C ASN A 70 -8.67 3.25 8.25
N ASN A 71 -9.36 3.98 7.40
CA ASN A 71 -10.49 3.50 6.60
C ASN A 71 -10.13 2.26 5.75
N ALA A 72 -8.98 2.28 5.10
CA ALA A 72 -8.52 1.16 4.28
C ALA A 72 -8.27 -0.10 5.12
N ALA A 73 -7.63 0.04 6.29
CA ALA A 73 -7.42 -1.06 7.22
C ALA A 73 -8.75 -1.58 7.79
N ARG A 74 -9.66 -0.69 8.23
CA ARG A 74 -10.99 -1.10 8.71
C ARG A 74 -11.79 -1.85 7.65
N SER A 75 -11.66 -1.45 6.37
CA SER A 75 -12.29 -2.18 5.27
C SER A 75 -11.76 -3.60 5.14
N GLU A 76 -10.43 -3.77 5.26
CA GLU A 76 -9.82 -5.11 5.23
C GLU A 76 -10.23 -5.97 6.44
N LEU A 77 -10.25 -5.39 7.64
CA LEU A 77 -10.72 -6.06 8.85
C LEU A 77 -12.18 -6.49 8.77
N ARG A 78 -13.06 -5.66 8.16
CA ARG A 78 -14.47 -6.04 7.92
C ARG A 78 -14.63 -7.19 6.93
N ARG A 79 -13.71 -7.34 5.96
CA ARG A 79 -13.69 -8.52 5.07
C ARG A 79 -13.42 -9.80 5.85
N GLY A 80 -12.60 -9.73 6.91
CA GLY A 80 -12.32 -10.83 7.83
C GLY A 80 -11.62 -12.04 7.21
N ARG A 81 -11.12 -11.96 5.98
CA ARG A 81 -10.56 -13.11 5.27
C ARG A 81 -9.15 -13.49 5.75
N LEU A 82 -8.30 -12.50 5.96
CA LEU A 82 -6.90 -12.72 6.36
C LEU A 82 -6.61 -12.18 7.77
N LEU A 83 -7.24 -11.07 8.12
CA LEU A 83 -7.10 -10.38 9.41
C LEU A 83 -8.47 -10.12 10.03
N ALA A 84 -8.57 -10.28 11.32
CA ALA A 84 -9.77 -9.99 12.11
C ALA A 84 -9.40 -9.37 13.45
N VAL A 85 -10.34 -8.65 14.05
CA VAL A 85 -10.21 -8.11 15.41
C VAL A 85 -11.17 -8.86 16.32
N GLN A 86 -10.65 -9.43 17.38
CA GLN A 86 -11.48 -10.06 18.44
C GLN A 86 -12.26 -9.01 19.23
N PRO A 87 -13.35 -9.38 19.93
CA PRO A 87 -14.06 -8.48 20.83
C PRO A 87 -13.15 -7.85 21.90
N SER A 88 -12.05 -8.51 22.24
CA SER A 88 -11.01 -8.01 23.16
C SER A 88 -10.12 -6.90 22.57
N GLY A 89 -10.30 -6.56 21.28
CA GLY A 89 -9.44 -5.64 20.53
C GLY A 89 -8.16 -6.27 20.00
N LEU A 90 -7.94 -7.58 20.19
CA LEU A 90 -6.76 -8.27 19.71
C LEU A 90 -6.83 -8.51 18.19
N LEU A 91 -5.80 -8.07 17.46
CA LEU A 91 -5.64 -8.33 16.05
C LEU A 91 -5.07 -9.74 15.84
N GLN A 92 -5.76 -10.54 15.06
CA GLN A 92 -5.38 -11.92 14.79
C GLN A 92 -5.53 -12.27 13.31
N LEU A 93 -4.89 -13.35 12.91
CA LEU A 93 -5.11 -13.92 11.59
C LEU A 93 -6.39 -14.76 11.60
N SER A 94 -7.16 -14.66 10.52
CA SER A 94 -8.35 -15.48 10.27
C SER A 94 -7.96 -16.95 10.08
N GLU A 95 -8.91 -17.87 10.21
CA GLU A 95 -8.66 -19.31 10.13
C GLU A 95 -7.92 -19.73 8.85
N GLY A 96 -8.27 -19.14 7.71
CA GLY A 96 -7.60 -19.40 6.44
C GLY A 96 -6.11 -19.01 6.40
N ALA A 97 -5.67 -18.09 7.26
CA ALA A 97 -4.30 -17.59 7.33
C ALA A 97 -3.50 -18.10 8.56
N GLN A 98 -4.02 -19.07 9.31
CA GLN A 98 -3.42 -19.57 10.56
C GLN A 98 -1.99 -20.12 10.38
N ALA A 99 -1.63 -20.63 9.20
CA ALA A 99 -0.26 -21.07 8.92
C ALA A 99 0.80 -19.97 9.13
N ALA A 100 0.40 -18.69 9.04
CA ALA A 100 1.27 -17.54 9.27
C ALA A 100 1.24 -17.02 10.73
N GLN A 101 0.44 -17.61 11.63
CA GLN A 101 0.22 -17.08 12.99
C GLN A 101 1.51 -16.96 13.83
N ALA A 102 2.40 -17.94 13.71
CA ALA A 102 3.69 -17.88 14.42
C ALA A 102 4.57 -16.73 13.90
N LYS A 103 4.61 -16.56 12.58
CA LYS A 103 5.35 -15.45 11.93
C LYS A 103 4.75 -14.10 12.29
N TRP A 104 3.41 -14.00 12.35
CA TRP A 104 2.71 -12.80 12.76
C TRP A 104 3.10 -12.36 14.19
N ARG A 105 3.03 -13.27 15.15
CA ARG A 105 3.43 -13.00 16.54
C ARG A 105 4.91 -12.63 16.65
N SER A 106 5.78 -13.35 15.93
CA SER A 106 7.21 -13.04 15.87
C SER A 106 7.45 -11.62 15.29
N ALA A 107 6.71 -11.21 14.27
CA ALA A 107 6.85 -9.89 13.66
C ALA A 107 6.41 -8.76 14.62
N LEU A 108 5.29 -8.96 15.33
CA LEU A 108 4.86 -8.01 16.37
C LEU A 108 5.89 -7.88 17.48
N HIS A 109 6.39 -9.00 17.99
CA HIS A 109 7.46 -9.01 19.01
C HIS A 109 8.74 -8.34 18.48
N ALA A 110 9.14 -8.64 17.26
CA ALA A 110 10.31 -8.03 16.65
C ALA A 110 10.17 -6.50 16.54
N ALA A 111 9.00 -6.00 16.17
CA ALA A 111 8.75 -4.57 16.05
C ALA A 111 8.72 -3.87 17.42
N THR A 112 8.02 -4.46 18.41
CA THR A 112 7.77 -3.81 19.70
C THR A 112 8.92 -3.95 20.69
N VAL A 113 9.65 -5.08 20.67
CA VAL A 113 10.70 -5.40 21.64
C VAL A 113 12.10 -5.23 21.05
N THR A 114 12.39 -5.90 19.93
CA THR A 114 13.75 -5.88 19.35
C THR A 114 13.94 -4.78 18.30
N ARG A 115 12.91 -4.00 18.01
CA ARG A 115 12.94 -2.83 17.12
C ARG A 115 13.32 -3.16 15.67
N HIS A 116 12.98 -4.34 15.21
CA HIS A 116 13.23 -4.77 13.83
C HIS A 116 11.96 -4.68 12.97
N ARG A 117 12.16 -4.31 11.73
CA ARG A 117 11.11 -4.30 10.70
C ARG A 117 10.99 -5.69 10.10
N GLN A 118 9.76 -6.12 9.84
CA GLN A 118 9.51 -7.39 9.14
C GLN A 118 8.43 -7.22 8.07
N MET A 119 8.52 -8.03 7.03
CA MET A 119 7.51 -8.13 5.99
C MET A 119 6.98 -9.56 5.96
N LEU A 120 5.67 -9.71 5.88
CA LEU A 120 4.96 -10.98 5.86
C LEU A 120 4.08 -11.06 4.62
N ALA A 121 3.92 -12.27 4.08
CA ALA A 121 2.87 -12.58 3.13
C ALA A 121 1.81 -13.40 3.85
N LEU A 122 0.63 -12.85 4.03
CA LEU A 122 -0.55 -13.55 4.51
C LEU A 122 -1.31 -14.13 3.32
N SER A 123 -1.78 -15.37 3.42
CA SER A 123 -2.56 -16.01 2.37
C SER A 123 -3.53 -17.00 2.96
N ASP A 124 -4.72 -17.09 2.38
CA ASP A 124 -5.75 -18.12 2.65
C ASP A 124 -5.83 -19.18 1.54
N GLY A 125 -4.84 -19.19 0.63
CA GLY A 125 -4.82 -20.07 -0.54
C GLY A 125 -5.49 -19.45 -1.78
N HIS A 126 -6.36 -18.45 -1.62
CA HIS A 126 -7.04 -17.76 -2.71
C HIS A 126 -6.53 -16.32 -2.87
N GLU A 127 -6.31 -15.66 -1.76
CA GLU A 127 -5.83 -14.27 -1.74
C GLU A 127 -4.48 -14.19 -1.03
N ARG A 128 -3.71 -13.17 -1.40
CA ARG A 128 -2.43 -12.84 -0.76
C ARG A 128 -2.42 -11.36 -0.39
N LEU A 129 -1.96 -11.08 0.82
CA LEU A 129 -1.77 -9.73 1.35
C LEU A 129 -0.35 -9.60 1.89
N MET A 130 0.39 -8.64 1.36
CA MET A 130 1.68 -8.28 1.93
C MET A 130 1.45 -7.35 3.13
N VAL A 131 2.15 -7.61 4.21
CA VAL A 131 2.03 -6.84 5.45
C VAL A 131 3.42 -6.47 5.95
N SER A 132 3.66 -5.19 6.21
CA SER A 132 4.85 -4.71 6.89
C SER A 132 4.53 -4.44 8.35
N VAL A 133 5.37 -4.93 9.26
CA VAL A 133 5.29 -4.66 10.69
C VAL A 133 6.57 -3.95 11.12
N MET A 134 6.43 -2.75 11.66
CA MET A 134 7.54 -1.85 11.95
C MET A 134 7.42 -1.26 13.35
N PRO A 135 8.53 -0.96 14.04
CA PRO A 135 8.49 -0.21 15.29
C PRO A 135 7.94 1.20 15.05
N LEU A 136 7.04 1.65 15.90
CA LEU A 136 6.52 3.01 15.89
C LEU A 136 7.22 3.85 16.97
N GLY A 137 7.76 5.03 16.58
CA GLY A 137 8.49 5.90 17.48
C GLY A 137 9.80 5.29 18.01
N GLN A 138 10.55 6.02 18.82
CA GLN A 138 11.83 5.53 19.35
C GLN A 138 11.70 4.81 20.70
N SER A 139 10.71 5.17 21.50
CA SER A 139 10.56 4.68 22.89
C SER A 139 9.25 3.94 23.16
N SER A 140 8.36 3.84 22.17
CA SER A 140 7.06 3.20 22.38
C SER A 140 7.12 1.69 22.09
N ALA A 141 6.42 0.90 22.90
CA ALA A 141 6.19 -0.53 22.66
C ALA A 141 5.07 -0.77 21.63
N TRP A 142 4.97 0.11 20.61
CA TRP A 142 3.95 0.04 19.59
C TRP A 142 4.54 -0.39 18.24
N ALA A 143 3.73 -1.11 17.49
CA ALA A 143 4.02 -1.52 16.12
C ALA A 143 3.10 -0.79 15.15
N LEU A 144 3.70 -0.25 14.08
CA LEU A 144 2.99 0.19 12.90
C LEU A 144 2.84 -1.00 11.95
N VAL A 145 1.61 -1.31 11.58
CA VAL A 145 1.27 -2.37 10.63
C VAL A 145 0.72 -1.72 9.37
N MET A 146 1.40 -1.93 8.25
CA MET A 146 0.95 -1.44 6.95
C MET A 146 0.54 -2.61 6.05
N LEU A 147 -0.62 -2.51 5.45
CA LEU A 147 -1.16 -3.49 4.52
C LEU A 147 -0.79 -3.11 3.09
N GLY A 148 -0.29 -4.06 2.32
CA GLY A 148 -0.07 -3.87 0.90
C GLY A 148 -1.38 -3.57 0.16
N ARG A 149 -1.30 -2.81 -0.92
CA ARG A 149 -2.45 -2.56 -1.79
C ARG A 149 -2.93 -3.85 -2.44
N ARG A 150 -4.23 -4.05 -2.48
CA ARG A 150 -4.84 -5.17 -3.23
C ARG A 150 -5.01 -4.85 -4.71
N GLN A 151 -5.19 -3.60 -5.03
CA GLN A 151 -5.33 -3.09 -6.40
C GLN A 151 -4.21 -2.11 -6.70
N LEU A 152 -3.70 -2.16 -7.92
CA LEU A 152 -2.64 -1.24 -8.37
C LEU A 152 -3.11 0.22 -8.37
N ALA A 153 -4.37 0.44 -8.72
CA ALA A 153 -4.99 1.77 -8.64
C ALA A 153 -6.44 1.65 -8.16
N PRO A 154 -6.87 2.45 -7.19
CA PRO A 154 -8.27 2.57 -6.82
C PRO A 154 -9.06 3.20 -7.99
N GLN A 155 -10.37 2.94 -8.02
CA GLN A 155 -11.24 3.45 -9.09
C GLN A 155 -11.18 4.97 -9.21
N LEU A 156 -11.11 5.69 -8.09
CA LEU A 156 -10.95 7.15 -8.08
C LEU A 156 -9.70 7.59 -8.84
N ALA A 157 -8.57 6.90 -8.65
CA ALA A 157 -7.34 7.22 -9.35
C ALA A 157 -7.48 7.03 -10.87
N VAL A 158 -8.23 6.01 -11.31
CA VAL A 158 -8.54 5.78 -12.74
C VAL A 158 -9.46 6.88 -13.27
N GLU A 159 -10.45 7.33 -12.50
CA GLU A 159 -11.35 8.44 -12.86
C GLU A 159 -10.56 9.76 -12.99
N MET A 160 -9.64 10.04 -12.08
CA MET A 160 -8.77 11.22 -12.15
C MET A 160 -7.82 11.17 -13.34
N LEU A 161 -7.22 10.00 -13.64
CA LEU A 161 -6.48 9.79 -14.90
C LEU A 161 -7.38 10.02 -16.10
N GLY A 162 -8.65 9.58 -16.01
CA GLY A 162 -9.66 9.81 -17.04
C GLY A 162 -9.84 11.31 -17.36
N GLY A 163 -9.93 12.15 -16.33
CA GLY A 163 -10.00 13.60 -16.48
C GLY A 163 -8.70 14.21 -17.03
N LEU A 164 -7.55 13.77 -16.50
CA LEU A 164 -6.24 14.32 -16.87
C LEU A 164 -5.84 14.00 -18.31
N TYR A 165 -6.14 12.81 -18.80
CA TYR A 165 -5.75 12.31 -20.13
C TYR A 165 -6.94 12.17 -21.09
N GLU A 166 -8.08 12.74 -20.76
CA GLU A 166 -9.32 12.71 -21.59
C GLU A 166 -9.72 11.28 -21.99
N LEU A 167 -9.65 10.33 -21.02
CA LEU A 167 -10.04 8.96 -21.26
C LEU A 167 -11.56 8.85 -21.29
N THR A 168 -12.08 8.19 -22.31
CA THR A 168 -13.50 7.83 -22.38
C THR A 168 -13.87 6.82 -21.27
N SER A 169 -15.15 6.76 -20.89
CA SER A 169 -15.64 5.76 -19.92
C SER A 169 -15.35 4.31 -20.39
N ALA A 170 -15.27 4.08 -21.69
CA ALA A 170 -14.92 2.76 -22.24
C ALA A 170 -13.45 2.44 -21.99
N GLU A 171 -12.55 3.39 -22.22
CA GLU A 171 -11.10 3.27 -21.98
C GLU A 171 -10.79 3.13 -20.48
N GLN A 172 -11.45 3.90 -19.61
CA GLN A 172 -11.30 3.77 -18.15
C GLN A 172 -11.66 2.36 -17.67
N ARG A 173 -12.77 1.78 -18.15
CA ARG A 173 -13.16 0.40 -17.81
C ARG A 173 -12.16 -0.64 -18.34
N VAL A 174 -11.56 -0.41 -19.51
CA VAL A 174 -10.48 -1.28 -20.01
C VAL A 174 -9.25 -1.17 -19.11
N LEU A 175 -8.87 0.05 -18.76
CA LEU A 175 -7.74 0.29 -17.86
C LEU A 175 -7.93 -0.43 -16.52
N VAL A 176 -9.12 -0.34 -15.90
CA VAL A 176 -9.43 -1.07 -14.64
C VAL A 176 -9.21 -2.58 -14.81
N GLY A 177 -9.70 -3.20 -15.87
CA GLY A 177 -9.50 -4.63 -16.11
C GLY A 177 -8.02 -4.99 -16.30
N LEU A 178 -7.27 -4.18 -17.05
CA LEU A 178 -5.83 -4.39 -17.24
C LEU A 178 -5.06 -4.28 -15.92
N LEU A 179 -5.42 -3.32 -15.05
CA LEU A 179 -4.80 -3.15 -13.73
C LEU A 179 -5.21 -4.24 -12.73
N ALA A 180 -6.36 -4.88 -12.93
CA ALA A 180 -6.76 -6.08 -12.20
C ALA A 180 -5.98 -7.33 -12.62
N GLY A 181 -5.22 -7.23 -13.73
CA GLY A 181 -4.46 -8.35 -14.30
C GLY A 181 -5.25 -9.20 -15.29
N ASP A 182 -6.42 -8.73 -15.72
CA ASP A 182 -7.23 -9.45 -16.70
C ASP A 182 -6.56 -9.43 -18.08
N ARG A 183 -6.65 -10.54 -18.79
CA ARG A 183 -6.20 -10.62 -20.18
C ARG A 183 -7.16 -9.88 -21.10
N VAL A 184 -6.63 -9.31 -22.18
CA VAL A 184 -7.41 -8.55 -23.17
C VAL A 184 -8.61 -9.38 -23.68
N GLU A 185 -8.42 -10.67 -23.90
CA GLU A 185 -9.47 -11.60 -24.33
C GLU A 185 -10.57 -11.77 -23.26
N ALA A 186 -10.18 -11.85 -21.99
CA ALA A 186 -11.13 -11.96 -20.87
C ALA A 186 -11.97 -10.68 -20.73
N ILE A 187 -11.34 -9.51 -20.82
CA ILE A 187 -12.02 -8.20 -20.79
C ILE A 187 -13.01 -8.11 -21.96
N ALA A 188 -12.62 -8.54 -23.19
CA ALA A 188 -13.51 -8.52 -24.36
C ALA A 188 -14.74 -9.40 -24.13
N GLY A 189 -14.55 -10.62 -23.59
CA GLY A 189 -15.64 -11.54 -23.26
C GLY A 189 -16.58 -11.00 -22.18
N GLN A 190 -16.05 -10.47 -21.09
CA GLN A 190 -16.83 -9.88 -20.00
C GLN A 190 -17.69 -8.70 -20.46
N ARG A 191 -17.19 -7.92 -21.44
CA ARG A 191 -17.88 -6.74 -21.95
C ARG A 191 -18.74 -6.99 -23.18
N GLY A 192 -18.73 -8.20 -23.72
CA GLY A 192 -19.47 -8.56 -24.92
C GLY A 192 -19.06 -7.76 -26.16
N VAL A 193 -17.77 -7.37 -26.25
CA VAL A 193 -17.22 -6.63 -27.41
C VAL A 193 -16.26 -7.49 -28.21
N MET A 194 -16.09 -7.16 -29.50
CA MET A 194 -15.13 -7.85 -30.34
C MET A 194 -13.69 -7.57 -29.86
N LEU A 195 -12.83 -8.56 -29.94
CA LEU A 195 -11.43 -8.45 -29.57
C LEU A 195 -10.71 -7.33 -30.35
N SER A 196 -11.05 -7.13 -31.63
CA SER A 196 -10.52 -6.03 -32.45
C SER A 196 -10.87 -4.65 -31.85
N THR A 197 -12.12 -4.47 -31.40
CA THR A 197 -12.58 -3.23 -30.75
C THR A 197 -11.81 -2.99 -29.46
N LEU A 198 -11.60 -4.04 -28.63
CA LEU A 198 -10.84 -3.89 -27.40
C LEU A 198 -9.38 -3.55 -27.65
N ARG A 199 -8.74 -4.18 -28.66
CA ARG A 199 -7.37 -3.84 -29.08
C ARG A 199 -7.23 -2.39 -29.50
N THR A 200 -8.21 -1.85 -30.23
CA THR A 200 -8.24 -0.43 -30.58
C THR A 200 -8.32 0.46 -29.34
N GLN A 201 -9.16 0.11 -28.36
CA GLN A 201 -9.25 0.85 -27.10
C GLN A 201 -7.95 0.78 -26.28
N VAL A 202 -7.27 -0.37 -26.25
CA VAL A 202 -5.96 -0.52 -25.60
C VAL A 202 -4.90 0.34 -26.30
N ASN A 203 -4.89 0.39 -27.62
CA ASN A 203 -3.95 1.25 -28.37
C ASN A 203 -4.21 2.73 -28.10
N SER A 204 -5.48 3.15 -28.12
CA SER A 204 -5.86 4.54 -27.77
C SER A 204 -5.44 4.90 -26.33
N LEU A 205 -5.64 3.99 -25.37
CA LEU A 205 -5.15 4.16 -24.00
C LEU A 205 -3.63 4.37 -23.95
N ARG A 206 -2.89 3.54 -24.67
CA ARG A 206 -1.42 3.63 -24.70
C ARG A 206 -0.96 4.97 -25.28
N GLU A 207 -1.58 5.42 -26.38
CA GLU A 207 -1.28 6.70 -27.00
C GLU A 207 -1.57 7.86 -26.04
N LYS A 208 -2.76 7.89 -25.42
CA LYS A 208 -3.16 8.96 -24.51
C LYS A 208 -2.29 9.01 -23.24
N LEU A 209 -1.90 7.85 -22.69
CA LEU A 209 -1.09 7.75 -21.48
C LEU A 209 0.43 7.75 -21.76
N GLY A 210 0.85 7.86 -23.02
CA GLY A 210 2.27 7.86 -23.40
C GLY A 210 2.98 6.52 -23.13
N ALA A 211 2.23 5.41 -23.10
CA ALA A 211 2.74 4.09 -22.78
C ALA A 211 3.15 3.34 -24.07
N SER A 212 4.40 2.88 -24.14
CA SER A 212 4.89 2.08 -25.27
C SER A 212 4.41 0.62 -25.21
N ARG A 213 4.24 0.09 -23.99
CA ARG A 213 3.84 -1.29 -23.71
C ARG A 213 2.74 -1.34 -22.67
N LEU A 214 2.09 -2.50 -22.54
CA LEU A 214 1.08 -2.72 -21.50
C LEU A 214 1.66 -2.60 -20.08
N GLU A 215 2.91 -3.06 -19.91
CA GLU A 215 3.61 -2.97 -18.63
C GLU A 215 3.84 -1.52 -18.19
N ASP A 216 3.96 -0.57 -19.15
CA ASP A 216 4.10 0.85 -18.84
C ASP A 216 2.82 1.42 -18.20
N LEU A 217 1.64 0.94 -18.61
CA LEU A 217 0.36 1.29 -17.99
C LEU A 217 0.29 0.79 -16.54
N VAL A 218 0.76 -0.43 -16.30
CA VAL A 218 0.83 -1.00 -14.95
C VAL A 218 1.79 -0.21 -14.07
N ARG A 219 2.95 0.17 -14.62
CA ARG A 219 3.94 1.00 -13.91
C ARG A 219 3.38 2.39 -13.59
N LEU A 220 2.70 3.03 -14.54
CA LEU A 220 2.05 4.32 -14.31
C LEU A 220 1.05 4.22 -13.14
N ALA A 221 0.21 3.19 -13.14
CA ALA A 221 -0.76 2.96 -12.08
C ALA A 221 -0.11 2.70 -10.70
N ALA A 222 1.02 1.98 -10.69
CA ALA A 222 1.77 1.72 -9.46
C ALA A 222 2.41 3.00 -8.88
N CYS A 223 2.67 4.01 -9.72
CA CYS A 223 3.23 5.30 -9.33
C CYS A 223 2.16 6.34 -8.94
N LEU A 224 0.87 6.01 -9.04
CA LEU A 224 -0.17 6.95 -8.63
C LEU A 224 -0.13 7.21 -7.12
N PRO A 225 -0.40 8.45 -6.69
CA PRO A 225 -0.50 8.77 -5.27
C PRO A 225 -1.50 7.86 -4.56
N PRO A 226 -1.25 7.51 -3.28
CA PRO A 226 -2.16 6.70 -2.48
C PRO A 226 -3.38 7.53 -2.04
N MET A 227 -4.47 7.50 -2.83
CA MET A 227 -5.69 8.24 -2.53
C MET A 227 -6.83 7.29 -2.22
N SER A 228 -7.57 7.59 -1.14
CA SER A 228 -8.78 6.88 -0.77
C SER A 228 -9.92 7.20 -1.74
N SER A 229 -10.70 6.18 -2.11
CA SER A 229 -11.95 6.35 -2.87
C SER A 229 -13.15 6.68 -1.98
N VAL A 230 -12.95 6.80 -0.68
CA VAL A 230 -14.02 7.13 0.26
C VAL A 230 -14.27 8.63 0.20
N LEU A 231 -15.14 9.07 -0.70
CA LEU A 231 -15.73 10.39 -0.63
C LEU A 231 -16.46 10.48 0.72
N ARG A 232 -15.94 11.28 1.63
CA ARG A 232 -16.73 11.70 2.78
C ARG A 232 -17.93 12.45 2.23
N SER A 233 -19.12 11.89 2.35
CA SER A 233 -20.33 12.70 2.22
C SER A 233 -20.19 13.84 3.24
N PRO A 234 -20.36 15.11 2.82
CA PRO A 234 -20.33 16.20 3.78
C PRO A 234 -21.34 15.90 4.89
N PRO A 235 -21.05 16.23 6.15
CA PRO A 235 -22.03 16.09 7.21
C PRO A 235 -23.28 16.91 6.84
N LEU A 236 -24.45 16.26 6.87
CA LEU A 236 -25.74 16.89 6.69
C LEU A 236 -26.02 17.90 7.81
#